data_1d03500ba3d3346f0350bda086abb0d6
#
_entry.id   1d03500ba3d3346f0350bda086abb0d6
#
_cell.length_a   1.000
_cell.length_b   1.000
_cell.length_c   1.000
_cell.angle_alpha   90.00
_cell.angle_beta   90.00
_cell.angle_gamma   90.00
#
_symmetry.space_group_name_H-M   'P 1'
#
loop_
_entity.id
_entity.type
_entity.pdbx_description
1 polymer ?
#
loop_
_entity_poly.entity_id
_entity_poly.type
_entity_poly.pdbx_seq_one_letter_code
_entity_poly.pdbx_strand_id
1 'polypeptide(L)'
;MAEFNAMDTAAFKGVWVFCEQREGQVQAISYQLLSEGRKLANDLGVELCGVVMGSEVNEDYLKALGGYGADRVYYIDSPLLKDYTTDGYAKVLCDLIMEKKPEIMLIGATNLGRDLGPRCAARLHTGLTADCTHLDVDVAKYKDFLRTTSTIDVDNTKFEENTNLKMTRPAFGGHLMATIICPRFRPQMSTVRPGVMQTQPFDEAGAAKVVVEKVTPALTAEDIHVQVLDIKKSAEKLVDLIGADVVVAVGRGISADPEKGIKLAEELAGVLGGVVGASRAVTDAGWLSADHQVGQTGKTVHPRIYVALGISGAIQHVAGMQDSENIIAINKNENAPIFDVATYGIVGDLYKVVPELIKEIKAAKA
;
A
#
# COMPACT_ATOMS: atom_id res chain seq x y z
N MET A 1 5.81 -27.94 24.07
CA MET A 1 6.02 -26.50 23.70
C MET A 1 5.32 -25.66 24.76
N ALA A 2 5.93 -24.56 25.24
CA ALA A 2 5.23 -23.63 26.12
C ALA A 2 4.01 -23.09 25.35
N GLU A 3 2.87 -22.98 26.05
CA GLU A 3 1.63 -22.49 25.46
C GLU A 3 1.85 -21.05 24.92
N PHE A 4 1.44 -20.78 23.69
CA PHE A 4 1.55 -19.44 23.12
C PHE A 4 0.63 -18.48 23.89
N ASN A 5 1.21 -17.41 24.42
CA ASN A 5 0.46 -16.39 25.15
C ASN A 5 0.72 -15.01 24.56
N ALA A 6 -0.22 -14.49 23.78
CA ALA A 6 -0.15 -13.16 23.17
C ALA A 6 -0.10 -12.00 24.20
N MET A 7 -0.47 -12.24 25.47
CA MET A 7 -0.44 -11.23 26.55
C MET A 7 0.92 -11.10 27.23
N ASP A 8 1.83 -12.04 27.03
CA ASP A 8 3.21 -11.95 27.52
C ASP A 8 4.04 -11.06 26.58
N THR A 9 3.73 -9.76 26.60
CA THR A 9 4.30 -8.77 25.67
C THR A 9 5.83 -8.67 25.76
N ALA A 10 6.43 -8.99 26.89
CA ALA A 10 7.88 -8.94 27.10
C ALA A 10 8.63 -10.07 26.36
N ALA A 11 7.95 -11.15 26.02
CA ALA A 11 8.52 -12.27 25.28
C ALA A 11 8.67 -12.01 23.77
N PHE A 12 8.09 -10.91 23.27
CA PHE A 12 8.04 -10.59 21.85
C PHE A 12 9.05 -9.50 21.49
N LYS A 13 9.79 -9.72 20.37
CA LYS A 13 10.81 -8.79 19.91
C LYS A 13 10.98 -8.85 18.41
N GLY A 14 11.26 -7.69 17.78
CA GLY A 14 11.54 -7.57 16.36
C GLY A 14 10.34 -7.08 15.55
N VAL A 15 10.66 -6.48 14.42
CA VAL A 15 9.69 -5.99 13.43
C VAL A 15 9.69 -6.95 12.26
N TRP A 16 8.52 -7.47 11.90
CA TRP A 16 8.38 -8.38 10.78
C TRP A 16 7.50 -7.80 9.69
N VAL A 17 7.85 -8.13 8.45
CA VAL A 17 7.10 -7.80 7.24
C VAL A 17 6.74 -9.07 6.50
N PHE A 18 5.47 -9.30 6.27
CA PHE A 18 5.04 -10.30 5.29
C PHE A 18 5.33 -9.77 3.88
N CYS A 19 6.30 -10.39 3.22
CA CYS A 19 6.72 -10.04 1.88
C CYS A 19 5.88 -10.82 0.87
N GLU A 20 4.81 -10.17 0.37
CA GLU A 20 3.93 -10.78 -0.62
C GLU A 20 4.71 -11.12 -1.89
N GLN A 21 4.54 -12.32 -2.39
CA GLN A 21 5.03 -12.75 -3.69
C GLN A 21 3.87 -13.27 -4.56
N ARG A 22 4.04 -13.17 -5.86
CA ARG A 22 3.16 -13.79 -6.86
C ARG A 22 4.01 -14.41 -7.95
N GLU A 23 3.76 -15.69 -8.24
CA GLU A 23 4.52 -16.44 -9.25
C GLU A 23 6.06 -16.35 -9.05
N GLY A 24 6.51 -16.40 -7.79
CA GLY A 24 7.91 -16.31 -7.43
C GLY A 24 8.52 -14.90 -7.44
N GLN A 25 7.72 -13.87 -7.74
CA GLN A 25 8.18 -12.47 -7.76
C GLN A 25 7.64 -11.70 -6.56
N VAL A 26 8.54 -11.07 -5.81
CA VAL A 26 8.19 -10.21 -4.68
C VAL A 26 7.49 -8.94 -5.18
N GLN A 27 6.39 -8.58 -4.55
CA GLN A 27 5.57 -7.43 -4.93
C GLN A 27 6.10 -6.12 -4.32
N ALA A 28 5.89 -5.00 -5.01
CA ALA A 28 6.39 -3.67 -4.63
C ALA A 28 6.01 -3.24 -3.20
N ILE A 29 4.82 -3.62 -2.73
CA ILE A 29 4.37 -3.34 -1.36
C ILE A 29 5.33 -3.91 -0.31
N SER A 30 5.99 -5.03 -0.58
CA SER A 30 6.96 -5.64 0.33
C SER A 30 8.17 -4.73 0.56
N TYR A 31 8.66 -4.08 -0.49
CA TYR A 31 9.78 -3.13 -0.41
C TYR A 31 9.40 -1.85 0.34
N GLN A 32 8.18 -1.36 0.12
CA GLN A 32 7.62 -0.22 0.87
C GLN A 32 7.56 -0.53 2.37
N LEU A 33 7.04 -1.71 2.72
CA LEU A 33 6.90 -2.12 4.11
C LEU A 33 8.24 -2.43 4.79
N LEU A 34 9.22 -2.97 4.08
CA LEU A 34 10.57 -3.14 4.63
C LEU A 34 11.23 -1.79 4.91
N SER A 35 11.08 -0.82 4.00
CA SER A 35 11.60 0.53 4.18
C SER A 35 10.98 1.22 5.41
N GLU A 36 9.68 1.07 5.61
CA GLU A 36 8.98 1.58 6.81
C GLU A 36 9.34 0.79 8.06
N GLY A 37 9.35 -0.55 7.97
CA GLY A 37 9.76 -1.44 9.05
C GLY A 37 11.18 -1.17 9.53
N ARG A 38 12.10 -0.73 8.65
CA ARG A 38 13.47 -0.36 9.03
C ARG A 38 13.50 0.85 9.95
N LYS A 39 12.63 1.86 9.70
CA LYS A 39 12.50 3.02 10.60
C LYS A 39 12.01 2.58 11.98
N LEU A 40 10.95 1.78 12.03
CA LEU A 40 10.39 1.26 13.28
C LEU A 40 11.40 0.39 14.04
N ALA A 41 12.12 -0.49 13.34
CA ALA A 41 13.12 -1.37 13.94
C ALA A 41 14.31 -0.59 14.49
N ASN A 42 14.74 0.49 13.82
CA ASN A 42 15.78 1.39 14.32
C ASN A 42 15.35 2.11 15.61
N ASP A 43 14.11 2.60 15.66
CA ASP A 43 13.57 3.30 16.82
C ASP A 43 13.42 2.36 18.04
N LEU A 44 13.13 1.08 17.79
CA LEU A 44 13.05 0.03 18.82
C LEU A 44 14.41 -0.59 19.16
N GLY A 45 15.44 -0.40 18.33
CA GLY A 45 16.73 -1.06 18.48
C GLY A 45 16.65 -2.58 18.32
N VAL A 46 15.84 -3.06 17.34
CA VAL A 46 15.58 -4.47 17.09
C VAL A 46 15.83 -4.87 15.64
N GLU A 47 15.86 -6.19 15.38
CA GLU A 47 16.01 -6.77 14.05
C GLU A 47 14.74 -6.56 13.21
N LEU A 48 14.92 -6.28 11.90
CA LEU A 48 13.86 -6.30 10.90
C LEU A 48 13.93 -7.60 10.10
N CYS A 49 12.82 -8.34 10.07
CA CYS A 49 12.75 -9.59 9.34
C CYS A 49 11.68 -9.54 8.23
N GLY A 50 12.04 -9.99 7.03
CA GLY A 50 11.09 -10.31 5.98
C GLY A 50 10.60 -11.76 6.12
N VAL A 51 9.33 -12.02 5.82
CA VAL A 51 8.79 -13.39 5.73
C VAL A 51 8.27 -13.60 4.32
N VAL A 52 8.88 -14.54 3.60
CA VAL A 52 8.48 -14.93 2.24
C VAL A 52 7.97 -16.37 2.28
N MET A 53 6.78 -16.60 1.76
CA MET A 53 6.19 -17.94 1.64
C MET A 53 5.87 -18.22 0.17
N GLY A 54 6.19 -19.42 -0.29
CA GLY A 54 5.95 -19.78 -1.68
C GLY A 54 6.56 -21.13 -2.04
N SER A 55 6.76 -21.33 -3.33
CA SER A 55 7.51 -22.46 -3.87
C SER A 55 8.49 -21.94 -4.90
N GLU A 56 9.76 -22.32 -4.76
CA GLU A 56 10.83 -22.02 -5.72
C GLU A 56 11.02 -20.50 -6.00
N VAL A 57 10.87 -19.66 -4.97
CA VAL A 57 11.12 -18.23 -5.10
C VAL A 57 12.60 -17.98 -5.37
N ASN A 58 12.92 -17.17 -6.38
CA ASN A 58 14.28 -16.88 -6.76
C ASN A 58 15.08 -16.22 -5.62
N GLU A 59 16.29 -16.73 -5.35
CA GLU A 59 17.19 -16.22 -4.31
C GLU A 59 17.53 -14.73 -4.48
N ASP A 60 17.57 -14.22 -5.71
CA ASP A 60 17.88 -12.82 -5.97
C ASP A 60 16.80 -11.89 -5.37
N TYR A 61 15.52 -12.32 -5.43
CA TYR A 61 14.43 -11.58 -4.75
C TYR A 61 14.58 -11.64 -3.24
N LEU A 62 14.98 -12.78 -2.67
CA LEU A 62 15.19 -12.92 -1.22
C LEU A 62 16.31 -12.02 -0.72
N LYS A 63 17.45 -11.96 -1.46
CA LYS A 63 18.57 -11.08 -1.15
C LYS A 63 18.21 -9.60 -1.35
N ALA A 64 17.43 -9.28 -2.38
CA ALA A 64 16.98 -7.91 -2.62
C ALA A 64 16.19 -7.31 -1.44
N LEU A 65 15.51 -8.14 -0.62
CA LEU A 65 14.82 -7.66 0.58
C LEU A 65 15.80 -7.01 1.59
N GLY A 66 17.04 -7.50 1.67
CA GLY A 66 18.09 -6.86 2.46
C GLY A 66 18.44 -5.46 1.98
N GLY A 67 18.39 -5.23 0.67
CA GLY A 67 18.64 -3.91 0.06
C GLY A 67 17.55 -2.88 0.41
N TYR A 68 16.42 -3.32 0.90
CA TYR A 68 15.34 -2.46 1.41
C TYR A 68 15.22 -2.48 2.94
N GLY A 69 16.23 -3.04 3.62
CA GLY A 69 16.41 -2.89 5.05
C GLY A 69 16.21 -4.15 5.89
N ALA A 70 15.87 -5.32 5.32
CA ALA A 70 15.77 -6.55 6.09
C ALA A 70 17.15 -7.01 6.58
N ASP A 71 17.27 -7.32 7.88
CA ASP A 71 18.45 -7.96 8.46
C ASP A 71 18.40 -9.47 8.21
N ARG A 72 17.18 -10.04 8.22
CA ARG A 72 16.92 -11.47 8.02
C ARG A 72 15.69 -11.68 7.15
N VAL A 73 15.70 -12.76 6.38
CA VAL A 73 14.53 -13.23 5.62
C VAL A 73 14.25 -14.67 6.01
N TYR A 74 13.06 -14.92 6.57
CA TYR A 74 12.54 -16.27 6.73
C TYR A 74 11.88 -16.68 5.42
N TYR A 75 12.48 -17.65 4.75
CA TYR A 75 11.94 -18.22 3.52
C TYR A 75 11.33 -19.57 3.78
N ILE A 76 10.02 -19.65 3.61
CA ILE A 76 9.25 -20.88 3.75
C ILE A 76 8.96 -21.43 2.35
N ASP A 77 9.70 -22.46 1.98
CA ASP A 77 9.62 -23.12 0.68
C ASP A 77 8.81 -24.41 0.79
N SER A 78 7.67 -24.46 0.11
CA SER A 78 6.83 -25.65 0.04
C SER A 78 5.99 -25.64 -1.22
N PRO A 79 5.88 -26.78 -1.95
CA PRO A 79 4.96 -26.92 -3.08
C PRO A 79 3.50 -26.61 -2.72
N LEU A 80 3.10 -26.83 -1.47
CA LEU A 80 1.77 -26.52 -0.97
C LEU A 80 1.50 -25.02 -0.80
N LEU A 81 2.53 -24.18 -0.88
CA LEU A 81 2.46 -22.72 -0.80
C LEU A 81 2.68 -22.06 -2.17
N LYS A 82 2.71 -22.84 -3.26
CA LYS A 82 2.88 -22.30 -4.62
C LYS A 82 1.83 -21.26 -4.94
N ASP A 83 0.57 -21.64 -4.73
CA ASP A 83 -0.58 -20.77 -4.91
C ASP A 83 -1.11 -20.34 -3.54
N TYR A 84 -1.61 -19.10 -3.46
CA TYR A 84 -2.16 -18.61 -2.20
C TYR A 84 -3.46 -19.35 -1.85
N THR A 85 -3.47 -19.89 -0.64
CA THR A 85 -4.68 -20.33 0.04
C THR A 85 -4.67 -19.78 1.46
N THR A 86 -5.79 -19.25 1.94
CA THR A 86 -5.88 -18.64 3.26
C THR A 86 -5.47 -19.61 4.38
N ASP A 87 -5.91 -20.85 4.29
CA ASP A 87 -5.66 -21.86 5.33
C ASP A 87 -4.17 -22.23 5.42
N GLY A 88 -3.53 -22.53 4.28
CA GLY A 88 -2.12 -22.88 4.22
C GLY A 88 -1.21 -21.73 4.69
N TYR A 89 -1.43 -20.53 4.14
CA TYR A 89 -0.63 -19.36 4.50
C TYR A 89 -0.83 -18.93 5.96
N ALA A 90 -2.08 -18.91 6.44
CA ALA A 90 -2.37 -18.52 7.82
C ALA A 90 -1.80 -19.51 8.82
N LYS A 91 -1.86 -20.83 8.53
CA LYS A 91 -1.25 -21.85 9.39
C LYS A 91 0.25 -21.61 9.52
N VAL A 92 0.96 -21.55 8.40
CA VAL A 92 2.42 -21.45 8.38
C VAL A 92 2.92 -20.15 8.99
N LEU A 93 2.28 -19.02 8.67
CA LEU A 93 2.66 -17.73 9.23
C LEU A 93 2.42 -17.68 10.74
N CYS A 94 1.28 -18.18 11.21
CA CYS A 94 0.99 -18.20 12.65
C CYS A 94 1.92 -19.15 13.40
N ASP A 95 2.23 -20.32 12.85
CA ASP A 95 3.15 -21.28 13.48
C ASP A 95 4.55 -20.64 13.64
N LEU A 96 5.05 -19.92 12.63
CA LEU A 96 6.32 -19.20 12.70
C LEU A 96 6.26 -18.04 13.71
N ILE A 97 5.16 -17.26 13.75
CA ILE A 97 4.97 -16.18 14.72
C ILE A 97 4.92 -16.72 16.16
N MET A 98 4.25 -17.85 16.37
CA MET A 98 4.19 -18.48 17.71
C MET A 98 5.57 -18.96 18.18
N GLU A 99 6.41 -19.43 17.26
CA GLU A 99 7.77 -19.88 17.57
C GLU A 99 8.72 -18.69 17.84
N LYS A 100 8.78 -17.72 16.93
CA LYS A 100 9.79 -16.66 16.92
C LYS A 100 9.36 -15.39 17.67
N LYS A 101 8.06 -15.19 17.89
CA LYS A 101 7.45 -14.12 18.69
C LYS A 101 7.88 -12.69 18.27
N PRO A 102 7.56 -12.23 17.03
CA PRO A 102 7.78 -10.84 16.64
C PRO A 102 6.90 -9.89 17.44
N GLU A 103 7.41 -8.70 17.77
CA GLU A 103 6.62 -7.66 18.44
C GLU A 103 5.62 -6.99 17.51
N ILE A 104 6.05 -6.74 16.26
CA ILE A 104 5.25 -6.08 15.23
C ILE A 104 5.21 -6.95 13.99
N MET A 105 4.02 -7.03 13.36
CA MET A 105 3.81 -7.72 12.08
C MET A 105 3.10 -6.80 11.10
N LEU A 106 3.80 -6.41 10.02
CA LEU A 106 3.27 -5.59 8.94
C LEU A 106 2.90 -6.45 7.73
N ILE A 107 1.74 -6.17 7.14
CA ILE A 107 1.20 -6.87 5.97
C ILE A 107 0.71 -5.82 4.98
N GLY A 108 0.90 -6.00 3.67
CA GLY A 108 0.33 -5.10 2.66
C GLY A 108 -1.21 -5.21 2.63
N ALA A 109 -1.93 -4.09 2.55
CA ALA A 109 -3.39 -4.08 2.40
C ALA A 109 -3.81 -4.39 0.95
N THR A 110 -3.18 -5.36 0.32
CA THR A 110 -3.58 -5.96 -0.96
C THR A 110 -4.80 -6.87 -0.75
N ASN A 111 -5.37 -7.40 -1.81
CA ASN A 111 -6.45 -8.38 -1.69
C ASN A 111 -6.02 -9.61 -0.86
N LEU A 112 -4.78 -10.08 -1.07
CA LEU A 112 -4.20 -11.18 -0.30
C LEU A 112 -4.00 -10.80 1.17
N GLY A 113 -3.38 -9.65 1.43
CA GLY A 113 -3.10 -9.23 2.81
C GLY A 113 -4.35 -8.87 3.61
N ARG A 114 -5.40 -8.37 2.95
CA ARG A 114 -6.72 -8.11 3.57
C ARG A 114 -7.46 -9.39 3.95
N ASP A 115 -7.15 -10.50 3.32
CA ASP A 115 -7.65 -11.84 3.67
C ASP A 115 -6.76 -12.49 4.75
N LEU A 116 -5.45 -12.53 4.54
CA LEU A 116 -4.49 -13.20 5.43
C LEU A 116 -4.38 -12.53 6.81
N GLY A 117 -4.26 -11.20 6.86
CA GLY A 117 -3.98 -10.47 8.08
C GLY A 117 -5.02 -10.70 9.18
N PRO A 118 -6.34 -10.49 8.93
CA PRO A 118 -7.39 -10.74 9.91
C PRO A 118 -7.46 -12.21 10.33
N ARG A 119 -7.21 -13.15 9.42
CA ARG A 119 -7.18 -14.57 9.72
C ARG A 119 -6.06 -14.91 10.69
N CYS A 120 -4.86 -14.37 10.48
CA CYS A 120 -3.74 -14.55 11.41
C CYS A 120 -4.01 -13.89 12.76
N ALA A 121 -4.50 -12.65 12.78
CA ALA A 121 -4.81 -11.94 14.03
C ALA A 121 -5.81 -12.71 14.90
N ALA A 122 -6.89 -13.24 14.30
CA ALA A 122 -7.87 -14.06 14.99
C ALA A 122 -7.24 -15.35 15.56
N ARG A 123 -6.39 -16.03 14.79
CA ARG A 123 -5.72 -17.27 15.21
C ARG A 123 -4.70 -17.05 16.34
N LEU A 124 -4.05 -15.89 16.34
CA LEU A 124 -3.06 -15.48 17.36
C LEU A 124 -3.70 -14.79 18.57
N HIS A 125 -5.01 -14.60 18.57
CA HIS A 125 -5.75 -13.86 19.59
C HIS A 125 -5.21 -12.45 19.85
N THR A 126 -4.86 -11.72 18.77
CA THR A 126 -4.37 -10.34 18.82
C THR A 126 -5.24 -9.40 18.00
N GLY A 127 -4.98 -8.08 18.12
CA GLY A 127 -5.65 -7.06 17.30
C GLY A 127 -4.93 -6.82 15.98
N LEU A 128 -5.72 -6.41 14.95
CA LEU A 128 -5.19 -5.93 13.68
C LEU A 128 -5.85 -4.62 13.29
N THR A 129 -5.04 -3.61 12.97
CA THR A 129 -5.52 -2.34 12.40
C THR A 129 -5.41 -2.39 10.89
N ALA A 130 -6.55 -2.23 10.22
CA ALA A 130 -6.60 -2.37 8.76
C ALA A 130 -6.36 -1.04 8.05
N ASP A 131 -5.66 -1.11 6.89
CA ASP A 131 -5.55 -0.02 5.91
C ASP A 131 -4.83 1.22 6.44
N CYS A 132 -3.75 1.01 7.20
CA CYS A 132 -2.94 2.06 7.78
C CYS A 132 -2.23 2.88 6.70
N THR A 133 -2.06 4.17 6.99
CA THR A 133 -1.36 5.12 6.12
C THR A 133 -0.15 5.78 6.83
N HIS A 134 -0.04 5.63 8.16
CA HIS A 134 1.10 6.10 8.93
C HIS A 134 1.35 5.20 10.14
N LEU A 135 2.62 4.99 10.48
CA LEU A 135 3.07 4.11 11.55
C LEU A 135 4.20 4.78 12.35
N ASP A 136 4.09 4.76 13.69
CA ASP A 136 5.14 5.20 14.59
C ASP A 136 5.22 4.32 15.83
N VAL A 137 6.41 4.16 16.38
CA VAL A 137 6.64 3.59 17.72
C VAL A 137 7.17 4.66 18.70
N ASP A 138 7.87 5.67 18.18
CA ASP A 138 8.39 6.79 18.94
C ASP A 138 7.31 7.86 19.18
N VAL A 139 7.13 8.28 20.42
CA VAL A 139 6.10 9.27 20.80
C VAL A 139 6.44 10.67 20.30
N ALA A 140 7.74 11.04 20.23
CA ALA A 140 8.14 12.36 19.76
C ALA A 140 7.88 12.50 18.24
N LYS A 141 8.25 11.50 17.45
CA LYS A 141 7.95 11.46 16.01
C LYS A 141 6.45 11.48 15.75
N TYR A 142 5.68 10.72 16.52
CA TYR A 142 4.22 10.73 16.41
C TYR A 142 3.62 12.10 16.75
N LYS A 143 4.14 12.81 17.75
CA LYS A 143 3.73 14.19 18.08
C LYS A 143 4.03 15.13 16.90
N ASP A 144 5.20 15.02 16.28
CA ASP A 144 5.57 15.83 15.12
C ASP A 144 4.66 15.56 13.91
N PHE A 145 4.32 14.31 13.67
CA PHE A 145 3.30 13.95 12.67
C PHE A 145 1.94 14.60 12.97
N LEU A 146 1.46 14.54 14.22
CA LEU A 146 0.19 15.17 14.61
C LEU A 146 0.21 16.69 14.46
N ARG A 147 1.33 17.37 14.73
CA ARG A 147 1.45 18.83 14.54
C ARG A 147 1.24 19.26 13.10
N THR A 148 1.63 18.41 12.15
CA THR A 148 1.53 18.70 10.70
C THR A 148 0.22 18.24 10.08
N THR A 149 -0.44 17.23 10.64
CA THR A 149 -1.58 16.55 10.00
C THR A 149 -2.88 16.61 10.79
N SER A 150 -2.88 17.19 12.00
CA SER A 150 -4.03 17.18 12.92
C SER A 150 -4.29 18.57 13.50
N THR A 151 -5.53 18.80 13.94
CA THR A 151 -5.93 19.98 14.70
C THR A 151 -5.80 19.78 16.22
N ILE A 152 -5.26 18.64 16.66
CA ILE A 152 -5.06 18.33 18.09
C ILE A 152 -4.00 19.27 18.66
N ASP A 153 -4.29 19.86 19.82
CA ASP A 153 -3.29 20.59 20.59
C ASP A 153 -2.32 19.60 21.24
N VAL A 154 -1.26 19.27 20.52
CA VAL A 154 -0.26 18.26 20.89
C VAL A 154 0.48 18.67 22.18
N ASP A 155 0.70 19.97 22.39
CA ASP A 155 1.50 20.46 23.51
C ASP A 155 0.73 20.41 24.84
N ASN A 156 -0.59 20.51 24.80
CA ASN A 156 -1.48 20.39 25.96
C ASN A 156 -2.12 18.99 26.11
N THR A 157 -1.87 18.08 25.15
CA THR A 157 -2.37 16.70 25.21
C THR A 157 -1.36 15.78 25.91
N LYS A 158 -1.82 15.01 26.89
CA LYS A 158 -0.97 13.99 27.53
C LYS A 158 -0.88 12.74 26.64
N PHE A 159 0.34 12.39 26.28
CA PHE A 159 0.66 11.14 25.62
C PHE A 159 1.37 10.20 26.60
N GLU A 160 1.04 8.90 26.54
CA GLU A 160 1.78 7.90 27.30
C GLU A 160 3.13 7.64 26.60
N GLU A 161 4.20 7.75 27.38
CA GLU A 161 5.56 7.42 26.92
C GLU A 161 5.70 5.89 26.85
N ASN A 162 5.46 5.34 25.67
CA ASN A 162 5.57 3.91 25.38
C ASN A 162 5.97 3.67 23.92
N THR A 163 6.43 2.45 23.63
CA THR A 163 6.83 2.00 22.29
C THR A 163 5.74 1.22 21.56
N ASN A 164 4.48 1.32 22.01
CA ASN A 164 3.38 0.69 21.27
C ASN A 164 3.27 1.29 19.87
N LEU A 165 3.00 0.44 18.90
CA LEU A 165 2.81 0.85 17.51
C LEU A 165 1.55 1.73 17.40
N LYS A 166 1.74 2.99 16.97
CA LYS A 166 0.68 3.94 16.66
C LYS A 166 0.30 3.72 15.21
N MET A 167 -0.85 3.08 14.99
CA MET A 167 -1.35 2.69 13.69
C MET A 167 -2.41 3.68 13.23
N THR A 168 -2.03 4.64 12.38
CA THR A 168 -2.93 5.69 11.91
C THR A 168 -3.55 5.28 10.58
N ARG A 169 -4.86 5.43 10.50
CA ARG A 169 -5.65 5.09 9.31
C ARG A 169 -6.73 6.13 9.03
N PRO A 170 -7.12 6.32 7.76
CA PRO A 170 -8.31 7.11 7.43
C PRO A 170 -9.59 6.44 7.98
N ALA A 171 -10.44 7.24 8.55
CA ALA A 171 -11.77 6.86 8.99
C ALA A 171 -12.80 7.79 8.36
N PHE A 172 -14.05 7.34 8.26
CA PHE A 172 -15.21 8.13 7.82
C PHE A 172 -14.94 8.96 6.55
N GLY A 173 -14.67 8.30 5.43
CA GLY A 173 -14.51 8.97 4.15
C GLY A 173 -13.20 9.77 3.96
N GLY A 174 -12.22 9.56 4.84
CA GLY A 174 -10.92 10.23 4.75
C GLY A 174 -10.84 11.58 5.48
N HIS A 175 -11.95 12.08 6.04
CA HIS A 175 -11.96 13.33 6.80
C HIS A 175 -11.40 13.22 8.22
N LEU A 176 -11.38 12.02 8.76
CA LEU A 176 -10.88 11.76 10.10
C LEU A 176 -9.75 10.75 10.01
N MET A 177 -8.68 11.01 10.76
CA MET A 177 -7.61 10.05 10.98
C MET A 177 -7.78 9.43 12.35
N ALA A 178 -7.80 8.10 12.41
CA ALA A 178 -7.90 7.36 13.67
C ALA A 178 -6.57 6.68 13.94
N THR A 179 -5.97 6.92 15.09
CA THR A 179 -4.79 6.18 15.55
C THR A 179 -5.19 5.13 16.57
N ILE A 180 -4.83 3.90 16.28
CA ILE A 180 -5.16 2.73 17.09
C ILE A 180 -3.87 2.14 17.64
N ILE A 181 -3.91 1.68 18.88
CA ILE A 181 -2.80 0.97 19.56
C ILE A 181 -3.29 -0.38 20.08
N CYS A 182 -2.38 -1.35 20.18
CA CYS A 182 -2.64 -2.66 20.74
C CYS A 182 -1.72 -2.92 21.95
N PRO A 183 -2.01 -2.34 23.15
CA PRO A 183 -1.06 -2.34 24.25
C PRO A 183 -0.95 -3.69 24.98
N ARG A 184 -1.98 -4.56 24.89
CA ARG A 184 -2.09 -5.78 25.71
C ARG A 184 -1.73 -7.07 25.00
N PHE A 185 -1.66 -7.06 23.66
CA PHE A 185 -1.46 -8.27 22.87
C PHE A 185 -0.31 -8.10 21.88
N ARG A 186 0.36 -9.21 21.55
CA ARG A 186 1.41 -9.29 20.53
C ARG A 186 1.15 -10.47 19.60
N PRO A 187 1.63 -10.37 18.33
CA PRO A 187 2.22 -9.18 17.73
C PRO A 187 1.22 -8.04 17.57
N GLN A 188 1.69 -6.79 17.51
CA GLN A 188 0.90 -5.66 17.06
C GLN A 188 0.80 -5.76 15.54
N MET A 189 -0.38 -5.95 15.01
CA MET A 189 -0.57 -6.23 13.58
C MET A 189 -1.24 -5.06 12.85
N SER A 190 -0.75 -4.76 11.65
CA SER A 190 -1.42 -3.84 10.75
C SER A 190 -1.40 -4.33 9.31
N THR A 191 -2.45 -4.02 8.55
CA THR A 191 -2.33 -3.98 7.11
C THR A 191 -2.09 -2.54 6.68
N VAL A 192 -1.19 -2.33 5.72
CA VAL A 192 -0.75 -1.00 5.26
C VAL A 192 -1.15 -0.81 3.81
N ARG A 193 -1.76 0.33 3.51
CA ARG A 193 -2.23 0.65 2.16
C ARG A 193 -1.06 0.71 1.18
N PRO A 194 -1.13 0.01 0.03
CA PRO A 194 -0.13 0.12 -1.01
C PRO A 194 -0.01 1.56 -1.54
N GLY A 195 1.23 1.99 -1.82
CA GLY A 195 1.51 3.30 -2.40
C GLY A 195 1.59 4.47 -1.41
N VAL A 196 1.36 4.25 -0.10
CA VAL A 196 1.46 5.32 0.92
C VAL A 196 2.83 5.41 1.59
N MET A 197 3.54 4.28 1.70
CA MET A 197 4.89 4.27 2.26
C MET A 197 5.92 4.42 1.13
N GLN A 198 6.90 5.28 1.35
CA GLN A 198 7.97 5.48 0.38
C GLN A 198 8.98 4.35 0.45
N THR A 199 9.35 3.80 -0.70
CA THR A 199 10.45 2.86 -0.81
C THR A 199 11.78 3.62 -0.71
N GLN A 200 12.67 3.18 0.17
CA GLN A 200 14.03 3.73 0.27
C GLN A 200 14.87 3.32 -0.95
N PRO A 201 15.90 4.10 -1.30
CA PRO A 201 16.88 3.69 -2.30
C PRO A 201 17.46 2.31 -1.97
N PHE A 202 17.71 1.52 -2.99
CA PHE A 202 18.26 0.17 -2.84
C PHE A 202 19.71 0.24 -2.30
N ASP A 203 19.98 -0.51 -1.23
CA ASP A 203 21.31 -0.65 -0.61
C ASP A 203 21.94 -2.00 -0.98
N GLU A 204 22.92 -1.99 -1.88
CA GLU A 204 23.65 -3.18 -2.30
C GLU A 204 24.39 -3.86 -1.13
N ALA A 205 24.88 -3.07 -0.16
CA ALA A 205 25.56 -3.62 1.01
C ALA A 205 24.60 -4.34 1.94
N GLY A 206 23.37 -3.84 2.10
CA GLY A 206 22.30 -4.51 2.82
C GLY A 206 21.88 -5.81 2.15
N ALA A 207 21.70 -5.80 0.84
CA ALA A 207 21.37 -7.00 0.06
C ALA A 207 22.46 -8.10 0.16
N ALA A 208 23.74 -7.70 0.26
CA ALA A 208 24.84 -8.65 0.41
C ALA A 208 24.97 -9.22 1.83
N LYS A 209 24.44 -8.55 2.85
CA LYS A 209 24.56 -8.94 4.26
C LYS A 209 23.36 -9.68 4.81
N VAL A 210 22.20 -9.59 4.16
CA VAL A 210 20.95 -10.19 4.65
C VAL A 210 21.10 -11.70 4.87
N VAL A 211 20.61 -12.16 6.01
CA VAL A 211 20.62 -13.59 6.34
C VAL A 211 19.32 -14.22 5.83
N VAL A 212 19.40 -15.12 4.86
CA VAL A 212 18.26 -15.90 4.38
C VAL A 212 18.21 -17.24 5.15
N GLU A 213 17.19 -17.39 5.97
CA GLU A 213 16.93 -18.61 6.76
C GLU A 213 15.79 -19.41 6.14
N LYS A 214 16.08 -20.61 5.63
CA LYS A 214 15.05 -21.51 5.12
C LYS A 214 14.36 -22.20 6.29
N VAL A 215 13.03 -22.11 6.30
CA VAL A 215 12.17 -22.72 7.33
C VAL A 215 11.31 -23.80 6.68
N THR A 216 11.35 -25.01 7.24
CA THR A 216 10.49 -26.11 6.79
C THR A 216 9.14 -26.01 7.51
N PRO A 217 8.02 -25.77 6.81
CA PRO A 217 6.73 -25.65 7.46
C PRO A 217 6.18 -27.03 7.90
N ALA A 218 5.52 -27.05 9.05
CA ALA A 218 4.69 -28.20 9.46
C ALA A 218 3.32 -28.11 8.77
N LEU A 219 3.31 -28.19 7.42
CA LEU A 219 2.13 -28.09 6.58
C LEU A 219 1.90 -29.39 5.82
N THR A 220 0.69 -29.90 5.85
CA THR A 220 0.24 -31.08 5.11
C THR A 220 -0.90 -30.72 4.16
N ALA A 221 -1.21 -31.61 3.21
CA ALA A 221 -2.34 -31.39 2.31
C ALA A 221 -3.69 -31.34 3.04
N GLU A 222 -3.78 -31.97 4.21
CA GLU A 222 -5.00 -31.99 5.05
C GLU A 222 -5.27 -30.63 5.72
N ASP A 223 -4.25 -29.77 5.84
CA ASP A 223 -4.38 -28.42 6.39
C ASP A 223 -4.99 -27.43 5.40
N ILE A 224 -5.12 -27.82 4.12
CA ILE A 224 -5.60 -26.97 3.01
C ILE A 224 -6.97 -27.48 2.55
N HIS A 225 -8.01 -26.66 2.76
CA HIS A 225 -9.39 -27.04 2.50
C HIS A 225 -9.91 -26.56 1.12
N VAL A 226 -9.12 -25.79 0.39
CA VAL A 226 -9.46 -25.25 -0.94
C VAL A 226 -8.33 -25.53 -1.92
N GLN A 227 -8.67 -25.83 -3.16
CA GLN A 227 -7.73 -26.05 -4.25
C GLN A 227 -7.87 -24.96 -5.31
N VAL A 228 -6.76 -24.36 -5.72
CA VAL A 228 -6.72 -23.48 -6.87
C VAL A 228 -6.77 -24.35 -8.12
N LEU A 229 -7.84 -24.25 -8.91
CA LEU A 229 -8.04 -25.03 -10.13
C LEU A 229 -7.40 -24.36 -11.35
N ASP A 230 -7.48 -23.04 -11.43
CA ASP A 230 -6.98 -22.27 -12.56
C ASP A 230 -6.72 -20.82 -12.14
N ILE A 231 -5.67 -20.20 -12.72
CA ILE A 231 -5.36 -18.77 -12.57
C ILE A 231 -5.44 -18.14 -13.95
N LYS A 232 -6.53 -17.43 -14.21
CA LYS A 232 -6.70 -16.70 -15.48
C LYS A 232 -5.98 -15.37 -15.41
N LYS A 233 -4.93 -15.24 -16.20
CA LYS A 233 -4.26 -13.95 -16.38
C LYS A 233 -5.10 -13.06 -17.29
N SER A 234 -5.31 -11.80 -16.90
CA SER A 234 -5.89 -10.82 -17.80
C SER A 234 -4.94 -10.65 -18.99
N ALA A 235 -5.47 -10.73 -20.21
CA ALA A 235 -4.71 -10.44 -21.42
C ALA A 235 -4.37 -8.95 -21.55
N GLU A 236 -5.10 -8.09 -20.86
CA GLU A 236 -4.85 -6.65 -20.79
C GLU A 236 -3.72 -6.39 -19.78
N LYS A 237 -2.71 -5.67 -20.23
CA LYS A 237 -1.63 -5.20 -19.36
C LYS A 237 -2.23 -4.30 -18.29
N LEU A 238 -2.27 -4.77 -17.05
CA LEU A 238 -2.80 -3.98 -15.93
C LEU A 238 -2.07 -2.64 -15.86
N VAL A 239 -2.84 -1.56 -15.77
CA VAL A 239 -2.27 -0.21 -15.66
C VAL A 239 -1.64 -0.07 -14.28
N ASP A 240 -0.34 0.18 -14.27
CA ASP A 240 0.38 0.50 -13.02
C ASP A 240 0.16 1.96 -12.65
N LEU A 241 -0.97 2.22 -11.96
CA LEU A 241 -1.27 3.56 -11.45
C LEU A 241 -0.42 3.94 -10.24
N ILE A 242 0.05 2.96 -9.47
CA ILE A 242 0.75 3.21 -8.20
C ILE A 242 2.21 3.59 -8.46
N GLY A 243 2.86 2.93 -9.41
CA GLY A 243 4.25 3.20 -9.78
C GLY A 243 4.43 4.29 -10.84
N ALA A 244 3.35 4.90 -11.34
CA ALA A 244 3.42 5.88 -12.39
C ALA A 244 3.82 7.27 -11.89
N ASP A 245 4.81 7.92 -12.53
CA ASP A 245 5.20 9.32 -12.26
C ASP A 245 4.14 10.33 -12.68
N VAL A 246 3.33 9.98 -13.69
CA VAL A 246 2.27 10.84 -14.22
C VAL A 246 0.98 10.05 -14.37
N VAL A 247 -0.10 10.57 -13.80
CA VAL A 247 -1.45 10.01 -13.92
C VAL A 247 -2.38 11.05 -14.53
N VAL A 248 -3.01 10.73 -15.67
CA VAL A 248 -4.06 11.53 -16.29
C VAL A 248 -5.40 10.86 -16.03
N ALA A 249 -6.19 11.40 -15.10
CA ALA A 249 -7.44 10.77 -14.68
C ALA A 249 -8.67 11.46 -15.26
N VAL A 250 -9.63 10.66 -15.72
CA VAL A 250 -10.90 11.13 -16.27
C VAL A 250 -12.03 10.97 -15.26
N GLY A 251 -12.88 11.99 -15.20
CA GLY A 251 -14.09 11.99 -14.38
C GLY A 251 -15.36 11.92 -15.20
N ARG A 252 -16.53 11.98 -14.53
CA ARG A 252 -17.85 11.99 -15.17
C ARG A 252 -18.05 13.16 -16.14
N GLY A 253 -17.17 14.17 -16.10
CA GLY A 253 -17.21 15.29 -17.06
C GLY A 253 -17.00 14.88 -18.52
N ILE A 254 -16.53 13.64 -18.80
CA ILE A 254 -16.44 13.10 -20.16
C ILE A 254 -17.76 12.49 -20.66
N SER A 255 -18.84 12.52 -19.90
CA SER A 255 -20.12 11.87 -20.21
C SER A 255 -20.77 12.29 -21.54
N ALA A 256 -20.41 13.45 -22.08
CA ALA A 256 -20.90 13.93 -23.37
C ALA A 256 -20.37 13.08 -24.56
N ASP A 257 -19.11 12.61 -24.46
CA ASP A 257 -18.44 11.74 -25.42
C ASP A 257 -17.31 10.99 -24.70
N PRO A 258 -17.65 9.88 -23.99
CA PRO A 258 -16.69 9.15 -23.19
C PRO A 258 -15.49 8.62 -23.99
N GLU A 259 -15.73 8.11 -25.19
CA GLU A 259 -14.68 7.54 -26.04
C GLU A 259 -13.64 8.62 -26.42
N LYS A 260 -14.12 9.78 -26.87
CA LYS A 260 -13.25 10.92 -27.18
C LYS A 260 -12.52 11.43 -25.94
N GLY A 261 -13.21 11.49 -24.77
CA GLY A 261 -12.62 11.93 -23.51
C GLY A 261 -11.49 11.03 -23.06
N ILE A 262 -11.65 9.71 -23.16
CA ILE A 262 -10.62 8.72 -22.84
C ILE A 262 -9.46 8.84 -23.80
N LYS A 263 -9.72 8.94 -25.11
CA LYS A 263 -8.67 9.09 -26.13
C LYS A 263 -7.81 10.33 -25.91
N LEU A 264 -8.42 11.45 -25.54
CA LEU A 264 -7.68 12.67 -25.17
C LEU A 264 -6.81 12.46 -23.93
N ALA A 265 -7.31 11.73 -22.94
CA ALA A 265 -6.52 11.40 -21.76
C ALA A 265 -5.34 10.48 -22.09
N GLU A 266 -5.53 9.51 -22.96
CA GLU A 266 -4.47 8.61 -23.46
C GLU A 266 -3.39 9.37 -24.23
N GLU A 267 -3.80 10.29 -25.12
CA GLU A 267 -2.87 11.16 -25.85
C GLU A 267 -2.06 12.05 -24.91
N LEU A 268 -2.72 12.66 -23.93
CA LEU A 268 -2.03 13.50 -22.93
C LEU A 268 -1.09 12.70 -22.07
N ALA A 269 -1.54 11.54 -21.60
CA ALA A 269 -0.70 10.61 -20.82
C ALA A 269 0.50 10.15 -21.64
N GLY A 270 0.31 9.79 -22.91
CA GLY A 270 1.39 9.38 -23.81
C GLY A 270 2.44 10.50 -24.01
N VAL A 271 2.02 11.74 -24.18
CA VAL A 271 2.94 12.89 -24.33
C VAL A 271 3.70 13.17 -23.02
N LEU A 272 3.07 12.95 -21.87
CA LEU A 272 3.68 13.16 -20.55
C LEU A 272 4.50 11.95 -20.07
N GLY A 273 4.37 10.79 -20.72
CA GLY A 273 5.01 9.53 -20.28
C GLY A 273 4.31 8.89 -19.08
N GLY A 274 3.00 9.10 -18.99
CA GLY A 274 2.16 8.63 -17.88
C GLY A 274 1.13 7.57 -18.28
N VAL A 275 0.20 7.34 -17.37
CA VAL A 275 -0.90 6.37 -17.49
C VAL A 275 -2.26 7.02 -17.30
N VAL A 276 -3.32 6.35 -17.77
CA VAL A 276 -4.69 6.84 -17.61
C VAL A 276 -5.32 6.27 -16.34
N GLY A 277 -5.83 7.16 -15.49
CA GLY A 277 -6.65 6.84 -14.34
C GLY A 277 -8.13 7.23 -14.55
N ALA A 278 -8.99 6.83 -13.63
CA ALA A 278 -10.41 7.14 -13.69
C ALA A 278 -11.03 7.36 -12.30
N SER A 279 -12.06 8.18 -12.23
CA SER A 279 -12.91 8.24 -11.06
C SER A 279 -13.87 7.04 -11.03
N ARG A 280 -14.39 6.69 -9.84
CA ARG A 280 -15.37 5.61 -9.67
C ARG A 280 -16.57 5.74 -10.60
N ALA A 281 -17.06 6.95 -10.85
CA ALA A 281 -18.21 7.16 -11.74
C ALA A 281 -17.94 6.73 -13.19
N VAL A 282 -16.69 6.71 -13.64
CA VAL A 282 -16.27 6.25 -14.97
C VAL A 282 -16.21 4.73 -15.02
N THR A 283 -15.68 4.11 -13.97
CA THR A 283 -15.60 2.64 -13.88
C THR A 283 -16.96 2.00 -13.63
N ASP A 284 -17.80 2.61 -12.79
CA ASP A 284 -19.19 2.16 -12.57
C ASP A 284 -20.05 2.27 -13.86
N ALA A 285 -19.73 3.24 -14.73
CA ALA A 285 -20.37 3.36 -16.06
C ALA A 285 -19.83 2.38 -17.10
N GLY A 286 -18.78 1.60 -16.78
CA GLY A 286 -18.15 0.63 -17.67
C GLY A 286 -17.32 1.24 -18.80
N TRP A 287 -16.98 2.54 -18.74
CA TRP A 287 -16.17 3.21 -19.75
C TRP A 287 -14.68 2.85 -19.65
N LEU A 288 -14.19 2.57 -18.44
CA LEU A 288 -12.88 2.00 -18.16
C LEU A 288 -13.00 0.89 -17.13
N SER A 289 -12.05 -0.04 -17.12
CA SER A 289 -12.02 -1.13 -16.14
C SER A 289 -11.71 -0.62 -14.73
N ALA A 290 -12.05 -1.43 -13.71
CA ALA A 290 -11.79 -1.11 -12.31
C ALA A 290 -10.29 -0.89 -11.99
N ASP A 291 -9.39 -1.42 -12.81
CA ASP A 291 -7.94 -1.26 -12.66
C ASP A 291 -7.46 0.17 -12.84
N HIS A 292 -8.24 0.99 -13.53
CA HIS A 292 -8.00 2.44 -13.70
C HIS A 292 -8.52 3.27 -12.52
N GLN A 293 -9.25 2.68 -11.57
CA GLN A 293 -9.93 3.45 -10.55
C GLN A 293 -8.96 4.05 -9.52
N VAL A 294 -9.00 5.38 -9.40
CA VAL A 294 -8.32 6.16 -8.35
C VAL A 294 -9.33 6.60 -7.30
N GLY A 295 -8.98 6.46 -6.02
CA GLY A 295 -9.80 6.90 -4.91
C GLY A 295 -9.78 5.92 -3.74
N GLN A 296 -10.56 6.20 -2.71
CA GLN A 296 -10.63 5.41 -1.47
C GLN A 296 -10.99 3.94 -1.70
N THR A 297 -11.84 3.63 -2.68
CA THR A 297 -12.25 2.27 -3.04
C THR A 297 -11.50 1.71 -4.25
N GLY A 298 -10.56 2.48 -4.80
CA GLY A 298 -9.67 2.11 -5.89
C GLY A 298 -8.21 2.12 -5.44
N LYS A 299 -7.33 2.53 -6.35
CA LYS A 299 -5.90 2.69 -6.06
C LYS A 299 -5.63 4.07 -5.46
N THR A 300 -4.75 4.14 -4.47
CA THR A 300 -4.17 5.40 -3.98
C THR A 300 -2.87 5.63 -4.73
N VAL A 301 -2.67 6.85 -5.24
CA VAL A 301 -1.56 7.21 -6.12
C VAL A 301 -0.88 8.50 -5.63
N HIS A 302 0.44 8.59 -5.82
CA HIS A 302 1.28 9.74 -5.46
C HIS A 302 2.21 10.11 -6.62
N PRO A 303 1.68 10.39 -7.83
CA PRO A 303 2.50 10.76 -8.96
C PRO A 303 3.12 12.15 -8.75
N ARG A 304 4.19 12.42 -9.47
CA ARG A 304 4.73 13.79 -9.57
C ARG A 304 3.73 14.74 -10.23
N ILE A 305 2.93 14.24 -11.18
CA ILE A 305 1.88 15.02 -11.84
C ILE A 305 0.59 14.22 -11.90
N TYR A 306 -0.46 14.78 -11.32
CA TYR A 306 -1.82 14.26 -11.45
C TYR A 306 -2.68 15.24 -12.25
N VAL A 307 -3.21 14.83 -13.40
CA VAL A 307 -4.10 15.64 -14.23
C VAL A 307 -5.53 15.15 -14.10
N ALA A 308 -6.41 15.99 -13.54
CA ALA A 308 -7.82 15.69 -13.31
C ALA A 308 -8.69 16.28 -14.41
N LEU A 309 -9.19 15.44 -15.32
CA LEU A 309 -10.01 15.85 -16.46
C LEU A 309 -11.51 15.63 -16.16
N GLY A 310 -12.25 16.71 -15.94
CA GLY A 310 -13.69 16.63 -15.65
C GLY A 310 -14.06 15.86 -14.38
N ILE A 311 -13.16 15.84 -13.40
CA ILE A 311 -13.36 15.27 -12.08
C ILE A 311 -13.96 16.33 -11.16
N SER A 312 -15.00 15.96 -10.39
CA SER A 312 -15.69 16.90 -9.49
C SER A 312 -14.91 17.20 -8.21
N GLY A 313 -14.06 16.26 -7.75
CA GLY A 313 -13.39 16.40 -6.46
C GLY A 313 -14.19 15.84 -5.29
N ALA A 314 -14.97 14.76 -5.53
CA ALA A 314 -15.57 14.03 -4.43
C ALA A 314 -14.48 13.53 -3.47
N ILE A 315 -14.75 13.62 -2.16
CA ILE A 315 -13.80 13.33 -1.09
C ILE A 315 -13.16 11.95 -1.24
N GLN A 316 -13.95 10.95 -1.66
CA GLN A 316 -13.47 9.59 -1.88
C GLN A 316 -12.47 9.49 -3.03
N HIS A 317 -12.55 10.38 -4.03
CA HIS A 317 -11.57 10.46 -5.10
C HIS A 317 -10.32 11.22 -4.64
N VAL A 318 -10.53 12.36 -3.99
CA VAL A 318 -9.45 13.21 -3.45
C VAL A 318 -8.57 12.43 -2.49
N ALA A 319 -9.14 11.62 -1.60
CA ALA A 319 -8.39 10.75 -0.68
C ALA A 319 -7.44 9.75 -1.37
N GLY A 320 -7.62 9.51 -2.67
CA GLY A 320 -6.73 8.62 -3.43
C GLY A 320 -5.65 9.35 -4.25
N MET A 321 -5.61 10.70 -4.25
CA MET A 321 -4.67 11.43 -5.11
C MET A 321 -4.16 12.76 -4.54
N GLN A 322 -4.69 13.23 -3.42
CA GLN A 322 -4.37 14.54 -2.84
C GLN A 322 -2.89 14.73 -2.49
N ASP A 323 -2.17 13.64 -2.21
CA ASP A 323 -0.76 13.68 -1.86
C ASP A 323 0.18 13.65 -3.09
N SER A 324 -0.37 13.84 -4.31
CA SER A 324 0.42 14.04 -5.53
C SER A 324 1.22 15.34 -5.44
N GLU A 325 2.45 15.37 -5.98
CA GLU A 325 3.31 16.58 -5.89
C GLU A 325 2.70 17.79 -6.59
N ASN A 326 2.08 17.56 -7.78
CA ASN A 326 1.39 18.59 -8.55
C ASN A 326 0.06 18.09 -9.06
N ILE A 327 -1.01 18.81 -8.77
CA ILE A 327 -2.36 18.48 -9.22
C ILE A 327 -2.82 19.55 -10.20
N ILE A 328 -3.12 19.15 -11.43
CA ILE A 328 -3.65 20.01 -12.49
C ILE A 328 -5.11 19.63 -12.71
N ALA A 329 -6.05 20.52 -12.42
CA ALA A 329 -7.48 20.27 -12.59
C ALA A 329 -8.07 21.04 -13.77
N ILE A 330 -8.83 20.36 -14.62
CA ILE A 330 -9.59 20.93 -15.73
C ILE A 330 -11.06 20.59 -15.54
N ASN A 331 -11.89 21.60 -15.29
CA ASN A 331 -13.32 21.43 -15.07
C ASN A 331 -14.10 22.65 -15.62
N LYS A 332 -15.32 22.40 -16.15
CA LYS A 332 -16.22 23.46 -16.59
C LYS A 332 -16.85 24.25 -15.43
N ASN A 333 -17.03 23.60 -14.29
CA ASN A 333 -17.60 24.20 -13.09
C ASN A 333 -16.48 24.84 -12.26
N GLU A 334 -16.49 26.16 -12.19
CA GLU A 334 -15.52 26.92 -11.40
C GLU A 334 -15.58 26.63 -9.88
N ASN A 335 -16.73 26.15 -9.39
CA ASN A 335 -16.94 25.81 -7.99
C ASN A 335 -16.77 24.28 -7.74
N ALA A 336 -16.08 23.56 -8.62
CA ALA A 336 -15.84 22.15 -8.42
C ALA A 336 -14.83 21.95 -7.29
N PRO A 337 -15.12 21.11 -6.25
CA PRO A 337 -14.22 20.89 -5.11
C PRO A 337 -12.81 20.40 -5.48
N ILE A 338 -12.61 19.89 -6.69
CA ILE A 338 -11.28 19.48 -7.17
C ILE A 338 -10.29 20.66 -7.18
N PHE A 339 -10.79 21.88 -7.34
CA PHE A 339 -9.94 23.08 -7.36
C PHE A 339 -9.40 23.42 -5.97
N ASP A 340 -10.05 22.98 -4.88
CA ASP A 340 -9.58 23.20 -3.51
C ASP A 340 -8.25 22.49 -3.21
N VAL A 341 -7.98 21.39 -3.95
CA VAL A 341 -6.76 20.58 -3.81
C VAL A 341 -5.81 20.72 -5.01
N ALA A 342 -6.20 21.45 -6.05
CA ALA A 342 -5.40 21.61 -7.25
C ALA A 342 -4.25 22.61 -7.05
N THR A 343 -3.05 22.26 -7.49
CA THR A 343 -1.92 23.18 -7.62
C THR A 343 -2.18 24.20 -8.74
N TYR A 344 -2.79 23.71 -9.83
CA TYR A 344 -3.18 24.54 -10.99
C TYR A 344 -4.59 24.17 -11.43
N GLY A 345 -5.47 25.19 -11.57
CA GLY A 345 -6.84 25.01 -12.00
C GLY A 345 -7.11 25.72 -13.33
N ILE A 346 -7.75 25.01 -14.27
CA ILE A 346 -8.21 25.56 -15.54
C ILE A 346 -9.72 25.42 -15.62
N VAL A 347 -10.45 26.53 -15.55
CA VAL A 347 -11.90 26.53 -15.76
C VAL A 347 -12.19 26.53 -17.25
N GLY A 348 -12.68 25.39 -17.78
CA GLY A 348 -12.91 25.28 -19.23
C GLY A 348 -13.41 23.90 -19.65
N ASP A 349 -13.71 23.82 -20.94
CA ASP A 349 -14.12 22.58 -21.60
C ASP A 349 -12.88 21.72 -21.90
N LEU A 350 -12.79 20.53 -21.26
CA LEU A 350 -11.68 19.62 -21.47
C LEU A 350 -11.47 19.24 -22.96
N TYR A 351 -12.54 19.16 -23.74
CA TYR A 351 -12.47 18.88 -25.18
C TYR A 351 -11.84 20.00 -26.02
N LYS A 352 -11.70 21.20 -25.46
CA LYS A 352 -11.02 22.34 -26.06
C LYS A 352 -9.64 22.57 -25.44
N VAL A 353 -9.56 22.45 -24.11
CA VAL A 353 -8.33 22.74 -23.36
C VAL A 353 -7.27 21.66 -23.58
N VAL A 354 -7.65 20.37 -23.51
CA VAL A 354 -6.67 19.27 -23.60
C VAL A 354 -5.95 19.21 -24.92
N PRO A 355 -6.59 19.37 -26.10
CA PRO A 355 -5.87 19.42 -27.38
C PRO A 355 -4.83 20.52 -27.47
N GLU A 356 -5.13 21.74 -26.97
CA GLU A 356 -4.16 22.82 -26.97
C GLU A 356 -3.02 22.56 -25.98
N LEU A 357 -3.32 21.99 -24.82
CA LEU A 357 -2.30 21.58 -23.85
C LEU A 357 -1.34 20.54 -24.44
N ILE A 358 -1.85 19.53 -25.15
CA ILE A 358 -1.05 18.51 -25.84
C ILE A 358 -0.12 19.18 -26.88
N LYS A 359 -0.65 20.13 -27.65
CA LYS A 359 0.11 20.85 -28.67
C LYS A 359 1.26 21.65 -28.07
N GLU A 360 0.99 22.42 -27.01
CA GLU A 360 2.00 23.21 -26.33
C GLU A 360 3.08 22.35 -25.65
N ILE A 361 2.70 21.21 -25.04
CA ILE A 361 3.67 20.28 -24.45
C ILE A 361 4.55 19.65 -25.54
N LYS A 362 3.98 19.26 -26.69
CA LYS A 362 4.77 18.75 -27.80
C LYS A 362 5.75 19.80 -28.33
N ALA A 363 5.32 21.06 -28.44
CA ALA A 363 6.18 22.15 -28.87
C ALA A 363 7.31 22.45 -27.89
N ALA A 364 7.05 22.33 -26.57
CA ALA A 364 8.06 22.54 -25.53
C ALA A 364 9.09 21.39 -25.43
N LYS A 365 8.76 20.21 -25.94
CA LYS A 365 9.65 19.03 -25.98
C LYS A 365 10.46 18.88 -27.28
N ALA A 366 10.10 19.63 -28.32
CA ALA A 366 10.80 19.66 -29.61
C ALA A 366 11.99 20.61 -29.59
#